data_75e313f98773db69a4f540e076b26532
#
_entry.id   75e313f98773db69a4f540e076b26532
#
_cell.length_a   1.000
_cell.length_b   1.000
_cell.length_c   1.000
_cell.angle_alpha   90.00
_cell.angle_beta   90.00
_cell.angle_gamma   90.00
#
_symmetry.space_group_name_H-M   'P 1'
#
loop_
_entity.id
_entity.type
_entity.pdbx_description
1 polymer ?
#
loop_
_entity_poly.entity_id
_entity_poly.type
_entity_poly.pdbx_seq_one_letter_code
_entity_poly.pdbx_strand_id
1 'polypeptide(L)' 'MSDDDLVLSAEVRRRLRHDLRTPLTIVAGFAEVLAGDRSLSEDDRRDYATRIVNAAREIRELIDAALE' A
#
# COMPACT_ATOMS: atom_id res chain seq x y z
N MET A 1 -15.18 -11.08 -26.53
CA MET A 1 -14.90 -10.50 -25.20
C MET A 1 -14.63 -9.02 -25.37
N SER A 2 -15.33 -8.18 -24.60
CA SER A 2 -15.11 -6.75 -24.67
C SER A 2 -13.91 -6.35 -23.80
N ASP A 3 -13.40 -5.14 -24.02
CA ASP A 3 -12.30 -4.63 -23.21
C ASP A 3 -12.69 -4.52 -21.74
N ASP A 4 -13.99 -4.34 -21.45
CA ASP A 4 -14.46 -4.24 -20.07
C ASP A 4 -14.26 -5.54 -19.29
N ASP A 5 -14.17 -6.67 -19.96
CA ASP A 5 -13.90 -7.95 -19.29
C ASP A 5 -12.43 -8.12 -18.93
N LEU A 6 -11.56 -7.37 -19.60
CA LEU A 6 -10.11 -7.49 -19.45
C LEU A 6 -9.51 -6.39 -18.58
N VAL A 7 -10.21 -5.28 -18.42
CA VAL A 7 -9.72 -4.12 -17.67
C VAL A 7 -10.75 -3.70 -16.65
N LEU A 8 -10.26 -3.07 -15.59
CA LEU A 8 -11.14 -2.53 -14.55
C LEU A 8 -11.94 -1.35 -15.12
N SER A 9 -13.20 -1.23 -14.70
CA SER A 9 -14.01 -0.08 -15.06
C SER A 9 -13.36 1.20 -14.51
N ALA A 10 -13.74 2.34 -15.08
CA ALA A 10 -13.22 3.62 -14.64
C ALA A 10 -13.57 3.89 -13.17
N GLU A 11 -14.76 3.49 -12.74
CA GLU A 11 -15.19 3.67 -11.36
C GLU A 11 -14.37 2.81 -10.41
N VAL A 12 -14.14 1.55 -10.75
CA VAL A 12 -13.35 0.63 -9.93
C VAL A 12 -11.91 1.13 -9.84
N ARG A 13 -11.33 1.58 -10.96
CA ARG A 13 -9.97 2.12 -10.96
C ARG A 13 -9.85 3.35 -10.06
N ARG A 14 -10.84 4.23 -10.12
CA ARG A 14 -10.84 5.45 -9.29
C ARG A 14 -10.89 5.10 -7.81
N ARG A 15 -11.78 4.17 -7.46
CA ARG A 15 -11.92 3.72 -6.07
C ARG A 15 -10.65 3.04 -5.59
N LEU A 16 -10.09 2.16 -6.40
CA LEU A 16 -8.85 1.46 -6.04
C LEU A 16 -7.71 2.44 -5.83
N ARG A 17 -7.56 3.42 -6.72
CA ARG A 17 -6.53 4.45 -6.57
C ARG A 17 -6.71 5.21 -5.26
N HIS A 18 -7.95 5.57 -4.95
CA HIS A 18 -8.26 6.28 -3.71
C HIS A 18 -7.92 5.43 -2.49
N ASP A 19 -8.32 4.16 -2.51
CA ASP A 19 -8.13 3.27 -1.36
C ASP A 19 -6.66 2.88 -1.16
N LEU A 20 -5.88 2.81 -2.24
CA LEU A 20 -4.46 2.48 -2.16
C LEU A 20 -3.62 3.64 -1.63
N ARG A 21 -4.11 4.86 -1.73
CA ARG A 21 -3.33 6.04 -1.37
C ARG A 21 -2.87 6.00 0.09
N THR A 22 -3.76 5.65 1.01
CA THR A 22 -3.43 5.63 2.43
C THR A 22 -2.34 4.61 2.77
N PRO A 23 -2.48 3.31 2.42
CA PRO A 23 -1.41 2.37 2.72
C PRO A 23 -0.10 2.67 1.97
N LEU A 24 -0.17 3.22 0.75
CA LEU A 24 1.04 3.61 0.04
C LEU A 24 1.77 4.76 0.75
N THR A 25 1.02 5.72 1.29
CA THR A 25 1.61 6.81 2.05
C THR A 25 2.30 6.28 3.30
N ILE A 26 1.70 5.29 3.96
CA ILE A 26 2.29 4.67 5.14
C ILE A 26 3.60 3.97 4.77
N VAL A 27 3.59 3.17 3.71
CA VAL A 27 4.80 2.47 3.26
C VAL A 27 5.91 3.48 2.95
N ALA A 28 5.60 4.49 2.14
CA ALA A 28 6.61 5.47 1.74
C ALA A 28 7.15 6.25 2.93
N GLY A 29 6.27 6.68 3.83
CA GLY A 29 6.67 7.49 4.98
C GLY A 29 7.60 6.74 5.92
N PHE A 30 7.22 5.53 6.33
CA PHE A 30 8.05 4.75 7.24
C PHE A 30 9.32 4.23 6.56
N ALA A 31 9.23 3.89 5.27
CA ALA A 31 10.42 3.48 4.54
C ALA A 31 11.45 4.61 4.44
N GLU A 32 10.99 5.84 4.23
CA GLU A 32 11.88 7.01 4.20
C GLU A 32 12.55 7.24 5.55
N VAL A 33 11.82 7.06 6.64
CA VAL A 33 12.38 7.19 7.98
C VAL A 33 13.47 6.14 8.19
N LEU A 34 13.20 4.88 7.81
CA LEU A 34 14.17 3.81 7.97
C LEU A 34 15.41 3.99 7.09
N ALA A 35 15.24 4.60 5.92
CA ALA A 35 16.34 4.84 4.99
C ALA A 35 17.16 6.08 5.34
N GLY A 36 16.66 6.93 6.21
CA GLY A 36 17.35 8.16 6.58
C GLY A 36 18.49 7.93 7.55
N ASP A 37 19.22 9.01 7.83
CA ASP A 37 20.40 8.97 8.72
C ASP A 37 20.02 9.05 10.19
N ARG A 38 18.74 9.12 10.49
CA ARG A 38 18.26 9.25 11.86
C ARG A 38 18.56 7.99 12.65
N SER A 39 19.08 8.20 13.86
CA SER A 39 19.33 7.10 14.77
C SER A 39 17.99 6.64 15.37
N LEU A 40 17.67 5.38 15.17
CA LEU A 40 16.43 4.78 15.66
C LEU A 40 16.75 3.67 16.64
N SER A 41 15.91 3.53 17.68
CA SER A 41 16.01 2.38 18.57
C SER A 41 15.62 1.11 17.82
N GLU A 42 16.03 -0.04 18.34
CA GLU A 42 15.62 -1.33 17.80
C GLU A 42 14.10 -1.48 17.81
N ASP A 43 13.45 -1.02 18.89
CA ASP A 43 11.99 -1.12 18.99
C ASP A 43 11.29 -0.26 17.96
N ASP A 44 11.77 0.97 17.74
CA ASP A 44 11.18 1.84 16.73
C ASP A 44 11.40 1.28 15.33
N ARG A 45 12.58 0.77 15.06
CA ARG A 45 12.90 0.17 13.77
C ARG A 45 11.95 -0.99 13.47
N ARG A 46 11.75 -1.85 14.45
CA ARG A 46 10.85 -3.01 14.31
C ARG A 46 9.41 -2.56 14.14
N ASP A 47 8.98 -1.57 14.91
CA ASP A 47 7.63 -1.05 14.81
C ASP A 47 7.36 -0.48 13.41
N TYR A 48 8.27 0.33 12.90
CA TYR A 48 8.10 0.94 11.59
C TYR A 48 8.11 -0.11 10.48
N ALA A 49 8.99 -1.10 10.58
CA ALA A 49 9.02 -2.20 9.62
C ALA A 49 7.70 -2.99 9.64
N THR A 50 7.13 -3.22 10.82
CA THR A 50 5.85 -3.90 10.96
C THR A 50 4.72 -3.11 10.32
N ARG A 51 4.72 -1.79 10.48
CA ARG A 51 3.70 -0.95 9.84
C ARG A 51 3.79 -1.02 8.32
N ILE A 52 5.01 -1.10 7.78
CA ILE A 52 5.21 -1.28 6.33
C ILE A 52 4.64 -2.61 5.87
N VAL A 53 4.93 -3.69 6.60
CA VAL A 53 4.42 -5.01 6.25
C VAL A 53 2.90 -5.04 6.26
N ASN A 54 2.29 -4.46 7.29
CA ASN A 54 0.83 -4.43 7.39
C ASN A 54 0.20 -3.62 6.27
N ALA A 55 0.79 -2.47 5.92
CA ALA A 55 0.29 -1.65 4.83
C ALA A 55 0.44 -2.38 3.49
N ALA A 56 1.53 -3.11 3.29
CA ALA A 56 1.74 -3.88 2.07
C ALA A 56 0.69 -4.98 1.93
N ARG A 57 0.32 -5.64 3.04
CA ARG A 57 -0.74 -6.64 3.02
C ARG A 57 -2.09 -6.02 2.65
N GLU A 58 -2.39 -4.85 3.21
CA GLU A 58 -3.62 -4.15 2.87
C GLU A 58 -3.68 -3.80 1.38
N ILE A 59 -2.54 -3.36 0.82
CA ILE A 59 -2.45 -3.07 -0.62
C ILE A 59 -2.80 -4.32 -1.42
N ARG A 60 -2.23 -5.47 -1.05
CA ARG A 60 -2.49 -6.72 -1.75
C ARG A 60 -3.97 -7.11 -1.66
N GLU A 61 -4.55 -6.98 -0.47
CA GLU A 61 -5.97 -7.31 -0.29
C GLU A 61 -6.88 -6.42 -1.13
N LEU A 62 -6.57 -5.13 -1.21
CA LEU A 62 -7.34 -4.21 -2.02
C LEU A 62 -7.26 -4.55 -3.51
N ILE A 63 -6.06 -4.91 -3.98
CA ILE A 63 -5.86 -5.31 -5.36
C ILE A 63 -6.61 -6.60 -5.67
N ASP A 64 -6.48 -7.60 -4.80
CA ASP A 64 -7.14 -8.89 -4.99
C ASP A 64 -8.66 -8.73 -5.01
N ALA A 65 -9.21 -7.92 -4.12
CA ALA A 65 -10.64 -7.66 -4.08
C ALA A 65 -11.12 -6.97 -5.35
N ALA A 66 -10.34 -6.05 -5.90
CA ALA A 66 -10.71 -5.33 -7.12
C ALA A 66 -10.67 -6.22 -8.36
N LEU A 67 -9.86 -7.28 -8.34
CA LEU A 67 -9.68 -8.16 -9.49
C LEU A 67 -10.53 -9.44 -9.43
N GLU A 68 -11.30 -9.62 -8.38
CA GLU A 68 -12.20 -10.78 -8.27
C GLU A 68 -13.31 -10.78 -9.30
#